data_051315244135ecb730b4761b48206288
#
_entry.id   051315244135ecb730b4761b48206288
#
_cell.length_a   1.000
_cell.length_b   1.000
_cell.length_c   1.000
_cell.angle_alpha   90.00
_cell.angle_beta   90.00
_cell.angle_gamma   90.00
#
_symmetry.space_group_name_H-M   'P 1'
#
loop_
_entity.id
_entity.type
_entity.pdbx_description
1 polymer ?
#
loop_
_entity_poly.entity_id
_entity_poly.type
_entity_poly.pdbx_seq_one_letter_code
_entity_poly.pdbx_strand_id
1 'polypeptide(L)'
;KIRKIAKRIFKTKKHYVKRPIIVEGVKNICWDGNFVATTDKQYTAIDKSWYFFPWNKDNTGLVKETSFLRKRLIELNDYDSEKVEKNTPKDGTVSRMQLICYPYKTGLIATHKDPLNLNKILALLYISEFKTDYDTGGFYIISNKKKYVVDHHVQSGDLVIFCPYVAHGVDPVSKSNSNSENTFDGRCV
;
A
#
# COMPACT_ATOMS: atom_id res chain seq x y z
N LYS A 1 -4.72 15.70 -6.24
CA LYS A 1 -5.55 14.91 -7.18
C LYS A 1 -5.64 13.45 -6.74
N ILE A 2 -4.52 12.76 -6.46
CA ILE A 2 -4.47 11.35 -6.02
C ILE A 2 -5.35 11.12 -4.78
N ARG A 3 -5.25 11.97 -3.73
CA ARG A 3 -6.07 11.88 -2.53
C ARG A 3 -7.58 11.86 -2.81
N LYS A 4 -8.07 12.68 -3.76
CA LYS A 4 -9.49 12.68 -4.18
C LYS A 4 -9.90 11.37 -4.85
N ILE A 5 -9.02 10.82 -5.68
CA ILE A 5 -9.24 9.53 -6.35
C ILE A 5 -9.28 8.41 -5.31
N ALA A 6 -8.33 8.34 -4.41
CA ALA A 6 -8.26 7.35 -3.34
C ALA A 6 -9.52 7.39 -2.45
N LYS A 7 -9.99 8.57 -2.03
CA LYS A 7 -11.24 8.72 -1.27
C LYS A 7 -12.46 8.16 -2.02
N ARG A 8 -12.53 8.38 -3.34
CA ARG A 8 -13.61 7.83 -4.16
C ARG A 8 -13.54 6.30 -4.22
N ILE A 9 -12.35 5.72 -4.40
CA ILE A 9 -12.15 4.28 -4.39
C ILE A 9 -12.54 3.69 -3.04
N PHE A 10 -12.10 4.29 -1.95
CA PHE A 10 -12.40 3.86 -0.59
C PHE A 10 -13.91 3.80 -0.29
N LYS A 11 -14.69 4.73 -0.86
CA LYS A 11 -16.15 4.75 -0.72
C LYS A 11 -16.86 3.72 -1.60
N THR A 12 -16.19 3.12 -2.58
CA THR A 12 -16.81 2.13 -3.48
C THR A 12 -16.86 0.76 -2.81
N LYS A 13 -18.06 0.24 -2.58
CA LYS A 13 -18.31 -1.13 -2.10
C LYS A 13 -18.22 -2.12 -3.26
N LYS A 14 -17.04 -2.47 -3.79
CA LYS A 14 -16.95 -3.42 -4.91
C LYS A 14 -15.94 -4.54 -4.69
N HIS A 15 -16.44 -5.76 -4.92
CA HIS A 15 -15.73 -7.02 -5.17
C HIS A 15 -14.57 -7.34 -4.23
N TYR A 16 -14.88 -8.08 -3.18
CA TYR A 16 -13.93 -8.60 -2.22
C TYR A 16 -13.47 -10.00 -2.64
N VAL A 17 -12.16 -10.20 -2.72
CA VAL A 17 -11.56 -11.53 -2.87
C VAL A 17 -10.77 -11.84 -1.61
N LYS A 18 -10.85 -13.07 -1.11
CA LYS A 18 -10.13 -13.47 0.11
C LYS A 18 -8.60 -13.38 -0.02
N ARG A 19 -8.07 -13.49 -1.22
CA ARG A 19 -6.64 -13.29 -1.55
C ARG A 19 -6.53 -12.66 -2.94
N PRO A 20 -5.70 -11.65 -3.11
CA PRO A 20 -5.39 -11.17 -4.44
C PRO A 20 -4.61 -12.25 -5.19
N ILE A 21 -5.09 -12.59 -6.36
CA ILE A 21 -4.42 -13.51 -7.28
C ILE A 21 -3.94 -12.68 -8.46
N ILE A 22 -2.67 -12.80 -8.80
CA ILE A 22 -2.14 -12.21 -10.03
C ILE A 22 -2.55 -13.12 -11.19
N VAL A 23 -3.61 -12.77 -11.88
CA VAL A 23 -4.13 -13.53 -13.02
C VAL A 23 -4.37 -12.57 -14.18
N GLU A 24 -3.98 -12.97 -15.38
CA GLU A 24 -4.26 -12.21 -16.60
C GLU A 24 -5.77 -11.96 -16.76
N GLY A 25 -6.14 -10.77 -17.14
CA GLY A 25 -7.54 -10.39 -17.35
C GLY A 25 -8.34 -10.09 -16.09
N VAL A 26 -7.77 -10.28 -14.91
CA VAL A 26 -8.43 -9.88 -13.66
C VAL A 26 -8.48 -8.37 -13.58
N LYS A 27 -9.70 -7.83 -13.37
CA LYS A 27 -9.91 -6.40 -13.15
C LYS A 27 -9.34 -5.99 -11.78
N ASN A 28 -9.29 -4.68 -11.52
CA ASN A 28 -8.88 -4.17 -10.22
C ASN A 28 -9.63 -4.89 -9.10
N ILE A 29 -8.87 -5.41 -8.14
CA ILE A 29 -9.39 -6.22 -7.05
C ILE A 29 -9.49 -5.35 -5.80
N CYS A 30 -10.62 -5.43 -5.12
CA CYS A 30 -10.80 -4.87 -3.79
C CYS A 30 -10.80 -6.03 -2.80
N TRP A 31 -10.02 -5.91 -1.72
CA TRP A 31 -9.96 -6.91 -0.67
C TRP A 31 -10.08 -6.26 0.70
N ASP A 32 -10.91 -6.86 1.54
CA ASP A 32 -11.19 -6.41 2.90
C ASP A 32 -11.09 -7.62 3.83
N GLY A 33 -10.20 -7.57 4.81
CA GLY A 33 -10.14 -8.66 5.76
C GLY A 33 -8.83 -8.83 6.50
N ASN A 34 -8.80 -9.91 7.24
CA ASN A 34 -7.65 -10.37 8.00
C ASN A 34 -6.99 -11.50 7.24
N PHE A 35 -5.68 -11.50 7.18
CA PHE A 35 -4.97 -12.69 6.76
C PHE A 35 -3.72 -12.92 7.60
N VAL A 36 -3.32 -14.18 7.67
CA VAL A 36 -2.03 -14.59 8.21
C VAL A 36 -1.18 -15.04 7.03
N ALA A 37 -0.07 -14.38 6.80
CA ALA A 37 0.85 -14.78 5.76
C ALA A 37 1.48 -16.13 6.10
N THR A 38 1.36 -17.08 5.17
CA THR A 38 1.92 -18.44 5.31
C THR A 38 3.28 -18.51 4.62
N THR A 39 4.25 -17.83 5.14
CA THR A 39 5.67 -18.04 4.81
C THR A 39 6.35 -18.61 6.05
N ASP A 40 7.63 -18.85 6.02
CA ASP A 40 8.40 -19.33 7.20
C ASP A 40 8.26 -18.43 8.43
N LYS A 41 7.76 -17.21 8.25
CA LYS A 41 7.36 -16.28 9.30
C LYS A 41 5.95 -15.79 9.06
N GLN A 42 5.03 -16.30 9.85
CA GLN A 42 3.64 -15.82 9.84
C GLN A 42 3.55 -14.42 10.46
N TYR A 43 2.80 -13.53 9.82
CA TYR A 43 2.42 -12.25 10.39
C TYR A 43 0.95 -11.94 10.12
N THR A 44 0.33 -11.13 10.97
CA THR A 44 -1.05 -10.71 10.82
C THR A 44 -1.11 -9.37 10.11
N ALA A 45 -1.99 -9.26 9.13
CA ALA A 45 -2.37 -8.00 8.52
C ALA A 45 -3.89 -7.84 8.52
N ILE A 46 -4.35 -6.63 8.83
CA ILE A 46 -5.76 -6.22 8.80
C ILE A 46 -5.82 -4.90 8.05
N ASP A 47 -6.27 -4.96 6.82
CA ASP A 47 -6.33 -3.80 5.94
C ASP A 47 -7.45 -3.92 4.91
N LYS A 48 -7.67 -2.83 4.17
CA LYS A 48 -8.45 -2.78 2.94
C LYS A 48 -7.53 -2.46 1.80
N SER A 49 -7.42 -3.38 0.85
CA SER A 49 -6.48 -3.26 -0.27
C SER A 49 -7.17 -3.31 -1.62
N TRP A 50 -6.77 -2.39 -2.50
CA TRP A 50 -7.16 -2.37 -3.91
C TRP A 50 -5.92 -2.56 -4.77
N TYR A 51 -5.93 -3.57 -5.63
CA TYR A 51 -4.83 -3.91 -6.50
C TYR A 51 -5.08 -3.42 -7.91
N PHE A 52 -4.06 -2.80 -8.50
CA PHE A 52 -4.07 -2.28 -9.86
C PHE A 52 -2.98 -2.98 -10.67
N PHE A 53 -3.40 -3.66 -11.72
CA PHE A 53 -2.50 -4.38 -12.63
C PHE A 53 -2.40 -3.66 -13.95
N PRO A 54 -1.21 -3.59 -14.59
CA PRO A 54 -0.99 -2.83 -15.82
C PRO A 54 -1.89 -3.26 -17.00
N TRP A 55 -2.20 -4.56 -17.08
CA TRP A 55 -3.06 -5.13 -18.12
C TRP A 55 -4.56 -4.86 -17.92
N ASN A 56 -4.96 -4.34 -16.80
CA ASN A 56 -6.36 -4.00 -16.53
C ASN A 56 -6.66 -2.55 -16.90
N LYS A 57 -7.88 -2.32 -17.38
CA LYS A 57 -8.37 -0.96 -17.64
C LYS A 57 -8.50 -0.18 -16.32
N ASP A 58 -7.75 0.92 -16.21
CA ASP A 58 -7.88 1.85 -15.08
C ASP A 58 -9.08 2.77 -15.25
N ASN A 59 -10.18 2.44 -14.60
CA ASN A 59 -11.39 3.29 -14.57
C ASN A 59 -11.32 4.37 -13.48
N THR A 60 -10.28 4.40 -12.66
CA THR A 60 -10.14 5.34 -11.54
C THR A 60 -9.30 6.55 -11.88
N GLY A 61 -8.35 6.39 -12.79
CA GLY A 61 -7.31 7.36 -13.14
C GLY A 61 -6.12 7.32 -12.17
N LEU A 62 -6.09 6.42 -11.17
CA LEU A 62 -5.01 6.37 -10.18
C LEU A 62 -3.71 5.88 -10.80
N VAL A 63 -3.78 4.86 -11.64
CA VAL A 63 -2.61 4.30 -12.35
C VAL A 63 -1.96 5.36 -13.24
N LYS A 64 -2.77 6.17 -13.95
CA LYS A 64 -2.28 7.28 -14.78
C LYS A 64 -1.58 8.34 -13.95
N GLU A 65 -2.18 8.76 -12.83
CA GLU A 65 -1.62 9.82 -11.98
C GLU A 65 -0.32 9.41 -11.28
N THR A 66 -0.10 8.10 -11.07
CA THR A 66 1.09 7.57 -10.40
C THR A 66 2.12 7.00 -11.38
N SER A 67 1.86 7.01 -12.69
CA SER A 67 2.69 6.32 -13.69
C SER A 67 4.17 6.73 -13.65
N PHE A 68 4.46 8.03 -13.53
CA PHE A 68 5.83 8.52 -13.43
C PHE A 68 6.56 7.92 -12.21
N LEU A 69 5.95 7.96 -11.04
CA LEU A 69 6.55 7.39 -9.81
C LEU A 69 6.78 5.88 -9.95
N ARG A 70 5.80 5.15 -10.49
CA ARG A 70 5.92 3.70 -10.70
C ARG A 70 7.08 3.35 -11.62
N LYS A 71 7.20 4.03 -12.77
CA LYS A 71 8.33 3.80 -13.68
C LYS A 71 9.67 4.00 -12.97
N ARG A 72 9.84 5.11 -12.25
CA ARG A 72 11.06 5.37 -11.48
C ARG A 72 11.35 4.31 -10.42
N LEU A 73 10.32 3.81 -9.74
CA LEU A 73 10.49 2.73 -8.74
C LEU A 73 10.87 1.39 -9.38
N ILE A 74 10.35 1.08 -10.55
CA ILE A 74 10.73 -0.10 -11.33
C ILE A 74 12.21 -0.01 -11.72
N GLU A 75 12.65 1.14 -12.23
CA GLU A 75 14.04 1.41 -12.62
C GLU A 75 14.99 1.36 -11.42
N LEU A 76 14.61 1.91 -10.26
CA LEU A 76 15.38 1.84 -9.02
C LEU A 76 15.51 0.41 -8.45
N ASN A 77 14.66 -0.50 -8.88
CA ASN A 77 14.75 -1.93 -8.61
C ASN A 77 15.54 -2.70 -9.70
N ASP A 78 16.21 -1.99 -10.62
CA ASP A 78 16.99 -2.53 -11.74
C ASP A 78 16.15 -3.31 -12.77
N TYR A 79 14.89 -2.96 -12.92
CA TYR A 79 14.05 -3.50 -13.98
C TYR A 79 13.86 -2.48 -15.12
N ASP A 80 13.65 -2.99 -16.32
CA ASP A 80 13.22 -2.20 -17.48
C ASP A 80 11.74 -1.81 -17.30
N SER A 81 11.49 -0.52 -17.04
CA SER A 81 10.15 -0.03 -16.76
C SER A 81 9.21 -0.16 -17.96
N GLU A 82 9.69 0.04 -19.19
CA GLU A 82 8.87 -0.07 -20.40
C GLU A 82 8.44 -1.52 -20.67
N LYS A 83 9.26 -2.49 -20.30
CA LYS A 83 8.96 -3.91 -20.39
C LYS A 83 8.02 -4.34 -19.27
N VAL A 84 8.39 -4.07 -18.02
CA VAL A 84 7.64 -4.55 -16.83
C VAL A 84 6.23 -3.97 -16.77
N GLU A 85 6.01 -2.73 -17.22
CA GLU A 85 4.67 -2.15 -17.30
C GLU A 85 3.76 -2.78 -18.37
N LYS A 86 4.32 -3.52 -19.32
CA LYS A 86 3.56 -4.25 -20.35
C LYS A 86 3.40 -5.72 -20.02
N ASN A 87 4.17 -6.24 -19.06
CA ASN A 87 4.16 -7.65 -18.70
C ASN A 87 2.82 -8.08 -18.11
N THR A 88 2.45 -9.30 -18.42
CA THR A 88 1.40 -10.09 -17.81
C THR A 88 2.04 -11.21 -16.98
N PRO A 89 1.31 -11.99 -16.17
CA PRO A 89 1.87 -13.12 -15.43
C PRO A 89 2.63 -14.15 -16.27
N LYS A 90 2.33 -14.25 -17.55
CA LYS A 90 3.03 -15.16 -18.48
C LYS A 90 4.47 -14.69 -18.78
N ASP A 91 4.73 -13.42 -18.62
CA ASP A 91 6.03 -12.80 -18.92
C ASP A 91 6.95 -12.79 -17.69
N GLY A 92 6.52 -13.36 -16.56
CA GLY A 92 7.27 -13.44 -15.30
C GLY A 92 7.03 -12.23 -14.39
N THR A 93 8.03 -11.36 -14.22
CA THR A 93 7.92 -10.20 -13.33
C THR A 93 6.92 -9.19 -13.86
N VAL A 94 5.95 -8.82 -13.02
CA VAL A 94 4.90 -7.86 -13.34
C VAL A 94 4.89 -6.67 -12.39
N SER A 95 4.50 -5.50 -12.88
CA SER A 95 4.23 -4.35 -12.03
C SER A 95 2.86 -4.48 -11.36
N ARG A 96 2.79 -4.11 -10.09
CA ARG A 96 1.56 -4.05 -9.32
C ARG A 96 1.56 -2.81 -8.44
N MET A 97 0.52 -2.02 -8.55
CA MET A 97 0.25 -0.95 -7.59
C MET A 97 -0.82 -1.40 -6.60
N GLN A 98 -0.70 -0.97 -5.37
CA GLN A 98 -1.65 -1.27 -4.31
C GLN A 98 -2.04 0.02 -3.59
N LEU A 99 -3.33 0.26 -3.43
CA LEU A 99 -3.85 1.23 -2.48
C LEU A 99 -4.23 0.48 -1.22
N ILE A 100 -3.61 0.82 -0.10
CA ILE A 100 -3.84 0.16 1.18
C ILE A 100 -4.43 1.16 2.16
N CYS A 101 -5.49 0.77 2.85
CA CYS A 101 -6.05 1.53 3.95
C CYS A 101 -6.18 0.67 5.20
N TYR A 102 -5.60 1.12 6.31
CA TYR A 102 -5.68 0.51 7.63
C TYR A 102 -6.82 1.16 8.41
N PRO A 103 -7.95 0.45 8.65
CA PRO A 103 -9.10 1.01 9.36
C PRO A 103 -8.77 1.40 10.79
N TYR A 104 -9.49 2.39 11.32
CA TYR A 104 -9.34 2.79 12.72
C TYR A 104 -9.49 1.62 13.69
N LYS A 105 -8.68 1.63 14.74
CA LYS A 105 -8.63 0.68 15.87
C LYS A 105 -8.22 -0.74 15.50
N THR A 106 -8.49 -1.20 14.29
CA THR A 106 -8.29 -2.60 13.89
C THR A 106 -7.20 -2.78 12.84
N GLY A 107 -6.99 -1.77 11.98
CA GLY A 107 -6.04 -1.87 10.89
C GLY A 107 -4.60 -1.90 11.39
N LEU A 108 -3.87 -2.93 11.03
CA LEU A 108 -2.47 -3.14 11.40
C LEU A 108 -1.76 -4.05 10.38
N ILE A 109 -0.45 -4.03 10.41
CA ILE A 109 0.37 -5.12 9.93
C ILE A 109 1.48 -5.39 10.95
N ALA A 110 1.56 -6.64 11.42
CA ALA A 110 2.54 -7.04 12.42
C ALA A 110 3.97 -6.87 11.88
N THR A 111 4.93 -6.73 12.79
CA THR A 111 6.34 -6.61 12.42
C THR A 111 6.79 -7.78 11.56
N HIS A 112 7.32 -7.47 10.39
CA HIS A 112 7.84 -8.45 9.44
C HIS A 112 9.01 -7.87 8.63
N LYS A 113 9.58 -8.70 7.78
CA LYS A 113 10.56 -8.31 6.75
C LYS A 113 10.11 -8.92 5.44
N ASP A 114 10.13 -8.15 4.38
CA ASP A 114 9.88 -8.68 3.06
C ASP A 114 11.17 -9.23 2.43
N PRO A 115 11.07 -10.26 1.61
CA PRO A 115 12.23 -10.84 0.94
C PRO A 115 12.77 -9.90 -0.14
N LEU A 116 14.10 -9.93 -0.34
CA LEU A 116 14.79 -9.10 -1.34
C LEU A 116 14.77 -9.68 -2.77
N ASN A 117 14.17 -10.84 -2.96
CA ASN A 117 14.20 -11.55 -4.24
C ASN A 117 13.46 -10.86 -5.39
N LEU A 118 12.50 -9.97 -5.08
CA LEU A 118 11.73 -9.24 -6.08
C LEU A 118 12.01 -7.74 -6.08
N ASN A 119 12.26 -7.15 -4.92
CA ASN A 119 12.44 -5.71 -4.79
C ASN A 119 13.62 -5.39 -3.88
N LYS A 120 14.50 -4.49 -4.33
CA LYS A 120 15.56 -3.91 -3.51
C LYS A 120 15.04 -2.79 -2.63
N ILE A 121 14.01 -2.09 -3.14
CA ILE A 121 13.32 -1.01 -2.45
C ILE A 121 11.80 -1.16 -2.59
N LEU A 122 11.08 -0.71 -1.58
CA LEU A 122 9.64 -0.45 -1.61
C LEU A 122 9.38 1.03 -1.42
N ALA A 123 8.22 1.48 -1.86
CA ALA A 123 7.80 2.86 -1.70
C ALA A 123 6.35 2.96 -1.24
N LEU A 124 6.10 3.91 -0.35
CA LEU A 124 4.79 4.30 0.15
C LEU A 124 4.53 5.76 -0.22
N LEU A 125 3.54 6.01 -1.07
CA LEU A 125 3.04 7.35 -1.32
C LEU A 125 1.96 7.65 -0.27
N TYR A 126 2.23 8.60 0.62
CA TYR A 126 1.30 8.97 1.69
C TYR A 126 0.09 9.72 1.15
N ILE A 127 -1.09 9.18 1.39
CA ILE A 127 -2.37 9.74 0.96
C ILE A 127 -3.12 10.34 2.15
N SER A 128 -3.09 9.67 3.29
CA SER A 128 -3.55 10.19 4.57
C SER A 128 -2.41 10.89 5.32
N GLU A 129 -2.75 11.69 6.31
CA GLU A 129 -1.82 12.54 7.03
C GLU A 129 -1.99 12.38 8.54
N PHE A 130 -0.87 12.18 9.23
CA PHE A 130 -0.81 12.14 10.68
C PHE A 130 -1.29 13.47 11.28
N LYS A 131 -2.01 13.43 12.39
CA LYS A 131 -2.74 14.54 13.05
C LYS A 131 -3.94 15.08 12.28
N THR A 132 -4.02 14.89 10.97
CA THR A 132 -5.18 15.30 10.18
C THR A 132 -6.20 14.16 10.01
N ASP A 133 -5.76 12.99 9.54
CA ASP A 133 -6.62 11.82 9.32
C ASP A 133 -6.62 10.85 10.50
N TYR A 134 -5.52 10.73 11.21
CA TYR A 134 -5.33 9.91 12.43
C TYR A 134 -4.29 10.56 13.32
N ASP A 135 -4.24 10.21 14.60
CA ASP A 135 -3.36 10.83 15.60
C ASP A 135 -2.54 9.85 16.44
N THR A 136 -2.74 8.55 16.27
CA THR A 136 -1.94 7.49 16.92
C THR A 136 -1.62 6.37 15.94
N GLY A 137 -0.60 5.57 16.26
CA GLY A 137 -0.17 4.43 15.45
C GLY A 137 0.58 4.83 14.18
N GLY A 138 0.50 3.98 13.15
CA GLY A 138 1.07 4.23 11.84
C GLY A 138 2.27 3.36 11.50
N PHE A 139 2.86 3.62 10.35
CA PHE A 139 4.01 2.88 9.81
C PHE A 139 5.26 3.14 10.63
N TYR A 140 5.95 2.08 10.96
CA TYR A 140 7.21 2.12 11.67
C TYR A 140 8.24 1.19 11.06
N ILE A 141 9.49 1.52 11.32
CA ILE A 141 10.65 0.67 11.07
C ILE A 141 11.35 0.35 12.39
N ILE A 142 12.07 -0.78 12.44
CA ILE A 142 12.92 -1.16 13.57
C ILE A 142 14.36 -1.16 13.12
N SER A 143 15.18 -0.30 13.74
CA SER A 143 16.62 -0.24 13.55
C SER A 143 17.32 -0.23 14.90
N ASN A 144 18.39 -1.01 15.04
CA ASN A 144 19.14 -1.12 16.31
C ASN A 144 18.24 -1.39 17.54
N LYS A 145 17.25 -2.27 17.38
CA LYS A 145 16.24 -2.63 18.40
C LYS A 145 15.33 -1.47 18.83
N LYS A 146 15.38 -0.32 18.18
CA LYS A 146 14.49 0.83 18.41
C LYS A 146 13.43 0.91 17.32
N LYS A 147 12.21 1.21 17.73
CA LYS A 147 11.08 1.50 16.84
C LYS A 147 11.06 2.99 16.50
N TYR A 148 10.99 3.30 15.21
CA TYR A 148 10.86 4.66 14.66
C TYR A 148 9.54 4.75 13.90
N VAL A 149 8.62 5.57 14.37
CA VAL A 149 7.34 5.80 13.71
C VAL A 149 7.54 6.82 12.60
N VAL A 150 7.51 6.34 11.37
CA VAL A 150 7.78 7.17 10.18
C VAL A 150 6.67 8.18 9.94
N ASP A 151 5.43 7.80 10.22
CA ASP A 151 4.25 8.64 10.01
C ASP A 151 4.29 9.98 10.77
N HIS A 152 5.10 10.08 11.84
CA HIS A 152 5.29 11.33 12.57
C HIS A 152 6.14 12.37 11.83
N HIS A 153 6.81 11.97 10.76
CA HIS A 153 7.80 12.79 10.03
C HIS A 153 7.42 13.05 8.58
N VAL A 154 6.24 12.61 8.15
CA VAL A 154 5.76 12.69 6.77
C VAL A 154 4.36 13.29 6.69
N GLN A 155 4.03 13.84 5.54
CA GLN A 155 2.73 14.43 5.25
C GLN A 155 2.11 13.84 3.99
N SER A 156 0.84 14.14 3.75
CA SER A 156 0.13 13.70 2.55
C SER A 156 0.82 14.25 1.28
N GLY A 157 1.23 13.36 0.40
CA GLY A 157 1.99 13.65 -0.82
C GLY A 157 3.45 13.23 -0.76
N ASP A 158 3.99 12.94 0.42
CA ASP A 158 5.36 12.45 0.56
C ASP A 158 5.49 11.01 0.06
N LEU A 159 6.67 10.71 -0.49
CA LEU A 159 7.08 9.37 -0.91
C LEU A 159 8.17 8.85 0.01
N VAL A 160 7.85 7.84 0.80
CA VAL A 160 8.81 7.13 1.63
C VAL A 160 9.35 5.94 0.86
N ILE A 161 10.67 5.86 0.73
CA ILE A 161 11.37 4.73 0.10
C ILE A 161 12.19 4.02 1.17
N PHE A 162 12.09 2.70 1.25
CA PHE A 162 12.80 1.89 2.23
C PHE A 162 13.20 0.52 1.70
N CYS A 163 14.21 -0.08 2.33
CA CYS A 163 14.61 -1.46 2.04
C CYS A 163 13.60 -2.44 2.64
N PRO A 164 12.99 -3.33 1.86
CA PRO A 164 11.97 -4.27 2.35
C PRO A 164 12.48 -5.23 3.43
N TYR A 165 13.79 -5.49 3.48
CA TYR A 165 14.42 -6.35 4.49
C TYR A 165 14.59 -5.68 5.87
N VAL A 166 14.37 -4.38 5.99
CA VAL A 166 14.28 -3.71 7.30
C VAL A 166 13.00 -4.16 7.98
N ALA A 167 13.10 -4.57 9.26
CA ALA A 167 11.91 -4.95 10.03
C ALA A 167 10.95 -3.75 10.13
N HIS A 168 9.71 -3.94 9.72
CA HIS A 168 8.71 -2.87 9.63
C HIS A 168 7.31 -3.41 9.89
N GLY A 169 6.37 -2.49 10.07
CA GLY A 169 4.96 -2.81 10.31
C GLY A 169 4.10 -1.55 10.40
N VAL A 170 2.82 -1.74 10.72
CA VAL A 170 1.88 -0.64 10.98
C VAL A 170 1.16 -0.92 12.29
N ASP A 171 1.35 -0.04 13.27
CA ASP A 171 0.58 -0.09 14.52
C ASP A 171 -0.87 0.35 14.26
N PRO A 172 -1.84 -0.16 15.04
CA PRO A 172 -3.22 0.27 14.93
C PRO A 172 -3.36 1.79 15.01
N VAL A 173 -4.07 2.36 14.05
CA VAL A 173 -4.30 3.80 13.97
C VAL A 173 -5.62 4.17 14.63
N SER A 174 -5.67 5.31 15.30
CA SER A 174 -6.92 5.87 15.82
C SER A 174 -6.96 7.38 15.64
N LYS A 175 -8.15 7.95 15.86
CA LYS A 175 -8.37 9.39 15.91
C LYS A 175 -9.30 9.71 17.09
N SER A 176 -8.89 10.67 17.89
CA SER A 176 -9.60 11.06 19.11
C SER A 176 -10.94 11.75 18.82
N ASN A 177 -11.03 12.49 17.70
CA ASN A 177 -12.24 13.21 17.28
C ASN A 177 -12.48 13.06 15.77
N SER A 178 -13.44 12.22 15.36
CA SER A 178 -13.72 11.90 13.95
C SER A 178 -14.97 12.58 13.43
N ASN A 179 -14.94 13.89 13.20
CA ASN A 179 -16.11 14.63 12.70
C ASN A 179 -15.86 15.42 11.38
N SER A 180 -14.92 14.97 10.54
CA SER A 180 -14.68 15.66 9.27
C SER A 180 -14.94 14.73 8.09
N GLU A 181 -15.88 15.11 7.22
CA GLU A 181 -16.15 14.45 5.93
C GLU A 181 -14.91 14.38 5.02
N ASN A 182 -13.89 15.16 5.33
CA ASN A 182 -12.65 15.27 4.57
C ASN A 182 -11.54 14.31 5.02
N THR A 183 -11.73 13.54 6.08
CA THR A 183 -10.74 12.57 6.57
C THR A 183 -10.94 11.18 5.98
N PHE A 184 -9.91 10.35 6.01
CA PHE A 184 -10.04 8.91 5.81
C PHE A 184 -10.45 8.25 7.14
N ASP A 185 -11.17 7.10 7.05
CA ASP A 185 -11.49 6.27 8.22
C ASP A 185 -10.31 5.36 8.58
N GLY A 186 -9.11 5.92 8.59
CA GLY A 186 -7.87 5.20 8.85
C GLY A 186 -6.65 5.80 8.13
N ARG A 187 -5.57 5.05 8.11
CA ARG A 187 -4.33 5.38 7.42
C ARG A 187 -4.33 4.78 6.01
N CYS A 188 -4.12 5.61 4.98
CA CYS A 188 -4.09 5.17 3.58
C CYS A 188 -2.78 5.58 2.88
N VAL A 189 -2.20 4.65 2.12
CA VAL A 189 -1.03 4.82 1.27
C VAL A 189 -1.25 4.20 -0.09
#